data_f05855465059cce64b23e069718e33e5
#
_entry.id   f05855465059cce64b23e069718e33e5
#
_cell.length_a   1.000
_cell.length_b   1.000
_cell.length_c   1.000
_cell.angle_alpha   90.00
_cell.angle_beta   90.00
_cell.angle_gamma   90.00
#
_symmetry.space_group_name_H-M   'P 1'
#
loop_
_entity.id
_entity.type
_entity.pdbx_description
1 polymer ?
#
loop_
_entity_poly.entity_id
_entity_poly.type
_entity_poly.pdbx_seq_one_letter_code
_entity_poly.pdbx_strand_id
1 'polypeptide(L)'
;IEKLRHILHFGGELLAGLLKRELGLNALKTSFLATAETTAMVFLIFLGADMMNAALALTQMPAALANWVTHLPISPLLIVSAVLAFYVLLGCVMDELSMLLLTIPVIFPAIMGLDLYGMSTELKAIWFGILVLMTVGIGLIAPPVGLNVYVVNTLAKDVPMGETYRGVIPYLAWDAIRVVLLLIFPSIALWLVKVLFK
;
A
#
# COMPACT_ATOMS: atom_id res chain seq x y z
N ILE A 1 9.55 -26.42 -1.06
CA ILE A 1 10.90 -26.25 -0.48
C ILE A 1 10.98 -24.88 0.22
N GLU A 2 10.48 -23.81 -0.37
CA GLU A 2 10.53 -22.44 0.19
C GLU A 2 9.73 -22.31 1.50
N LYS A 3 8.49 -22.81 1.56
CA LYS A 3 7.68 -22.84 2.79
C LYS A 3 8.36 -23.62 3.93
N LEU A 4 9.03 -24.72 3.61
CA LEU A 4 9.76 -25.52 4.60
C LEU A 4 10.97 -24.75 5.15
N ARG A 5 11.68 -23.99 4.31
CA ARG A 5 12.80 -23.13 4.71
C ARG A 5 12.34 -22.01 5.65
N HIS A 6 11.23 -21.35 5.38
CA HIS A 6 10.66 -20.32 6.24
C HIS A 6 10.23 -20.88 7.61
N ILE A 7 9.58 -22.05 7.64
CA ILE A 7 9.19 -22.73 8.89
C ILE A 7 10.42 -23.13 9.70
N LEU A 8 11.47 -23.65 9.03
CA LEU A 8 12.72 -24.04 9.68
C LEU A 8 13.50 -22.82 10.21
N HIS A 9 13.50 -21.71 9.47
CA HIS A 9 14.15 -20.47 9.90
C HIS A 9 13.44 -19.87 11.14
N PHE A 10 12.14 -19.74 11.08
CA PHE A 10 11.32 -19.26 12.20
C PHE A 10 11.39 -20.19 13.43
N GLY A 11 11.31 -21.50 13.21
CA GLY A 11 11.49 -22.50 14.28
C GLY A 11 12.90 -22.46 14.87
N GLY A 12 13.91 -22.23 14.07
CA GLY A 12 15.30 -22.07 14.50
C GLY A 12 15.53 -20.83 15.35
N GLU A 13 14.96 -19.70 14.98
CA GLU A 13 15.03 -18.45 15.75
C GLU A 13 14.29 -18.56 17.09
N LEU A 14 13.10 -19.17 17.10
CA LEU A 14 12.35 -19.49 18.33
C LEU A 14 13.14 -20.41 19.26
N LEU A 15 13.70 -21.49 18.73
CA LEU A 15 14.53 -22.44 19.48
C LEU A 15 15.80 -21.75 20.03
N ALA A 16 16.46 -20.93 19.23
CA ALA A 16 17.66 -20.19 19.65
C ALA A 16 17.32 -19.19 20.79
N GLY A 17 16.20 -18.48 20.68
CA GLY A 17 15.72 -17.55 21.71
C GLY A 17 15.33 -18.26 23.01
N LEU A 18 14.71 -19.47 22.93
CA LEU A 18 14.40 -20.31 24.09
C LEU A 18 15.66 -20.90 24.73
N LEU A 19 16.62 -21.36 23.94
CA LEU A 19 17.89 -21.91 24.43
C LEU A 19 18.77 -20.85 25.08
N LYS A 20 18.78 -19.64 24.57
CA LYS A 20 19.47 -18.49 25.15
C LYS A 20 18.74 -17.89 26.38
N ARG A 21 17.58 -18.42 26.76
CA ARG A 21 16.70 -17.89 27.82
C ARG A 21 16.26 -16.43 27.63
N GLU A 22 16.37 -15.92 26.42
CA GLU A 22 15.90 -14.58 26.07
C GLU A 22 14.36 -14.54 25.90
N LEU A 23 13.76 -15.68 25.51
CA LEU A 23 12.31 -15.89 25.41
C LEU A 23 11.79 -16.68 26.61
N GLY A 24 11.41 -15.96 27.67
CA GLY A 24 10.68 -16.56 28.78
C GLY A 24 9.19 -16.80 28.42
N LEU A 25 8.50 -17.66 29.19
CA LEU A 25 7.08 -17.96 29.00
C LEU A 25 6.21 -16.68 29.02
N ASN A 26 6.55 -15.70 29.82
CA ASN A 26 5.85 -14.43 29.87
C ASN A 26 6.04 -13.61 28.56
N ALA A 27 7.25 -13.57 28.00
CA ALA A 27 7.51 -12.90 26.73
C ALA A 27 6.75 -13.58 25.60
N LEU A 28 6.71 -14.90 25.58
CA LEU A 28 5.93 -15.69 24.60
C LEU A 28 4.45 -15.38 24.72
N LYS A 29 3.88 -15.40 25.94
CA LYS A 29 2.49 -15.04 26.19
C LYS A 29 2.16 -13.64 25.72
N THR A 30 3.02 -12.65 26.01
CA THR A 30 2.84 -11.25 25.61
C THR A 30 2.87 -11.14 24.08
N SER A 31 3.78 -11.85 23.40
CA SER A 31 3.85 -11.85 21.94
C SER A 31 2.61 -12.47 21.30
N PHE A 32 2.09 -13.57 21.86
CA PHE A 32 0.84 -14.17 21.38
C PHE A 32 -0.36 -13.25 21.57
N LEU A 33 -0.47 -12.59 22.72
CA LEU A 33 -1.55 -11.63 22.97
C LEU A 33 -1.47 -10.43 22.04
N ALA A 34 -0.29 -9.85 21.84
CA ALA A 34 -0.09 -8.74 20.92
C ALA A 34 -0.41 -9.13 19.47
N THR A 35 -0.02 -10.34 19.06
CA THR A 35 -0.36 -10.88 17.73
C THR A 35 -1.86 -11.06 17.58
N ALA A 36 -2.53 -11.62 18.59
CA ALA A 36 -3.98 -11.83 18.57
C ALA A 36 -4.74 -10.49 18.51
N GLU A 37 -4.30 -9.48 19.28
CA GLU A 37 -4.86 -8.13 19.25
C GLU A 37 -4.70 -7.46 17.89
N THR A 38 -3.49 -7.47 17.32
CA THR A 38 -3.22 -6.92 15.99
C THR A 38 -4.03 -7.65 14.91
N THR A 39 -4.11 -8.97 14.98
CA THR A 39 -4.89 -9.78 14.04
C THR A 39 -6.38 -9.46 14.14
N ALA A 40 -6.92 -9.35 15.35
CA ALA A 40 -8.32 -8.98 15.58
C ALA A 40 -8.63 -7.58 15.01
N MET A 41 -7.72 -6.61 15.19
CA MET A 41 -7.85 -5.27 14.62
C MET A 41 -7.89 -5.32 13.08
N VAL A 42 -6.99 -6.08 12.46
CA VAL A 42 -6.96 -6.23 11.00
C VAL A 42 -8.26 -6.87 10.49
N PHE A 43 -8.76 -7.92 11.13
CA PHE A 43 -10.04 -8.54 10.76
C PHE A 43 -11.23 -7.60 10.93
N LEU A 44 -11.23 -6.75 11.95
CA LEU A 44 -12.28 -5.74 12.15
C LEU A 44 -12.27 -4.71 11.01
N ILE A 45 -11.08 -4.27 10.57
CA ILE A 45 -10.93 -3.39 9.41
C ILE A 45 -11.47 -4.05 8.15
N PHE A 46 -11.13 -5.33 7.90
CA PHE A 46 -11.65 -6.10 6.77
C PHE A 46 -13.18 -6.18 6.79
N LEU A 47 -13.77 -6.49 7.94
CA LEU A 47 -15.23 -6.56 8.09
C LEU A 47 -15.88 -5.20 7.79
N GLY A 48 -15.34 -4.11 8.34
CA GLY A 48 -15.82 -2.76 8.09
C GLY A 48 -15.72 -2.36 6.62
N ALA A 49 -14.60 -2.67 5.98
CA ALA A 49 -14.38 -2.42 4.56
C ALA A 49 -15.33 -3.22 3.68
N ASP A 50 -15.58 -4.49 4.00
CA ASP A 50 -16.50 -5.36 3.25
C ASP A 50 -17.94 -4.85 3.33
N MET A 51 -18.39 -4.47 4.52
CA MET A 51 -19.71 -3.84 4.73
C MET A 51 -19.83 -2.53 3.94
N MET A 52 -18.81 -1.68 3.95
CA MET A 52 -18.80 -0.44 3.19
C MET A 52 -18.85 -0.72 1.68
N ASN A 53 -18.05 -1.66 1.20
CA ASN A 53 -18.02 -2.03 -0.22
C ASN A 53 -19.37 -2.62 -0.68
N ALA A 54 -20.02 -3.43 0.15
CA ALA A 54 -21.38 -3.91 -0.13
C ALA A 54 -22.39 -2.75 -0.23
N ALA A 55 -22.34 -1.79 0.67
CA ALA A 55 -23.18 -0.60 0.63
C ALA A 55 -22.92 0.25 -0.62
N LEU A 56 -21.63 0.47 -0.97
CA LEU A 56 -21.24 1.21 -2.18
C LEU A 56 -21.71 0.51 -3.47
N ALA A 57 -21.63 -0.81 -3.51
CA ALA A 57 -22.12 -1.60 -4.65
C ALA A 57 -23.64 -1.44 -4.84
N LEU A 58 -24.42 -1.42 -3.75
CA LEU A 58 -25.86 -1.21 -3.81
C LEU A 58 -26.23 0.18 -4.31
N THR A 59 -25.44 1.21 -3.99
CA THR A 59 -25.67 2.59 -4.46
C THR A 59 -25.25 2.82 -5.92
N GLN A 60 -24.62 1.84 -6.58
CA GLN A 60 -24.02 1.97 -7.92
C GLN A 60 -23.00 3.11 -8.04
N MET A 61 -22.51 3.62 -6.93
CA MET A 61 -21.59 4.75 -6.87
C MET A 61 -20.26 4.48 -7.64
N PRO A 62 -19.63 3.29 -7.55
CA PRO A 62 -18.42 2.99 -8.33
C PRO A 62 -18.65 3.07 -9.84
N ALA A 63 -19.80 2.58 -10.33
CA ALA A 63 -20.15 2.63 -11.74
C ALA A 63 -20.45 4.07 -12.19
N ALA A 64 -21.15 4.85 -11.38
CA ALA A 64 -21.43 6.26 -11.65
C ALA A 64 -20.12 7.08 -11.71
N LEU A 65 -19.19 6.84 -10.78
CA LEU A 65 -17.88 7.48 -10.79
C LEU A 65 -17.07 7.09 -12.03
N ALA A 66 -17.06 5.81 -12.40
CA ALA A 66 -16.37 5.33 -13.58
C ALA A 66 -16.90 6.00 -14.85
N ASN A 67 -18.22 6.07 -15.00
CA ASN A 67 -18.86 6.78 -16.12
C ASN A 67 -18.51 8.27 -16.13
N TRP A 68 -18.56 8.94 -15.00
CA TRP A 68 -18.21 10.36 -14.91
C TRP A 68 -16.76 10.60 -15.31
N VAL A 69 -15.82 9.81 -14.78
CA VAL A 69 -14.37 9.93 -15.05
C VAL A 69 -14.06 9.69 -16.53
N THR A 70 -14.67 8.69 -17.18
CA THR A 70 -14.43 8.38 -18.60
C THR A 70 -14.96 9.44 -19.57
N HIS A 71 -15.90 10.28 -19.12
CA HIS A 71 -16.45 11.38 -19.93
C HIS A 71 -15.78 12.72 -19.68
N LEU A 72 -14.80 12.79 -18.76
CA LEU A 72 -14.06 14.03 -18.52
C LEU A 72 -13.20 14.40 -19.74
N PRO A 73 -13.21 15.67 -20.17
CA PRO A 73 -12.39 16.14 -21.32
C PRO A 73 -10.94 16.40 -20.90
N ILE A 74 -10.33 15.47 -20.17
CA ILE A 74 -8.95 15.53 -19.70
C ILE A 74 -8.22 14.24 -20.06
N SER A 75 -6.90 14.32 -20.18
CA SER A 75 -6.13 13.14 -20.56
C SER A 75 -6.19 12.04 -19.50
N PRO A 76 -6.30 10.77 -19.90
CA PRO A 76 -6.32 9.64 -18.97
C PRO A 76 -5.13 9.63 -17.99
N LEU A 77 -3.95 10.05 -18.44
CA LEU A 77 -2.77 10.15 -17.59
C LEU A 77 -2.91 11.18 -16.48
N LEU A 78 -3.57 12.31 -16.75
CA LEU A 78 -3.83 13.31 -15.71
C LEU A 78 -4.80 12.77 -14.66
N ILE A 79 -5.79 11.98 -15.08
CA ILE A 79 -6.72 11.32 -14.14
C ILE A 79 -5.96 10.36 -13.23
N VAL A 80 -5.11 9.49 -13.80
CA VAL A 80 -4.28 8.58 -13.00
C VAL A 80 -3.36 9.38 -12.07
N SER A 81 -2.71 10.43 -12.55
CA SER A 81 -1.83 11.28 -11.72
C SER A 81 -2.57 11.91 -10.56
N ALA A 82 -3.80 12.41 -10.78
CA ALA A 82 -4.64 12.98 -9.73
C ALA A 82 -5.03 11.93 -8.68
N VAL A 83 -5.35 10.71 -9.13
CA VAL A 83 -5.63 9.57 -8.23
C VAL A 83 -4.40 9.20 -7.41
N LEU A 84 -3.21 9.15 -8.02
CA LEU A 84 -1.97 8.86 -7.29
C LEU A 84 -1.65 9.97 -6.28
N ALA A 85 -1.82 11.24 -6.65
CA ALA A 85 -1.67 12.35 -5.71
C ALA A 85 -2.66 12.26 -4.53
N PHE A 86 -3.90 11.86 -4.80
CA PHE A 86 -4.90 11.60 -3.76
C PHE A 86 -4.47 10.45 -2.84
N TYR A 87 -3.86 9.38 -3.36
CA TYR A 87 -3.32 8.30 -2.55
C TYR A 87 -2.15 8.75 -1.67
N VAL A 88 -1.26 9.64 -2.15
CA VAL A 88 -0.22 10.24 -1.30
C VAL A 88 -0.85 10.99 -0.12
N LEU A 89 -1.86 11.81 -0.38
CA LEU A 89 -2.55 12.59 0.66
C LEU A 89 -3.24 11.69 1.68
N LEU A 90 -3.95 10.66 1.23
CA LEU A 90 -4.60 9.69 2.13
C LEU A 90 -3.56 8.90 2.93
N GLY A 91 -2.47 8.45 2.30
CA GLY A 91 -1.40 7.71 2.96
C GLY A 91 -0.68 8.49 4.05
N CYS A 92 -0.70 9.85 4.00
CA CYS A 92 -0.19 10.67 5.10
C CYS A 92 -0.98 10.50 6.41
N VAL A 93 -2.26 10.08 6.34
CA VAL A 93 -3.21 10.11 7.47
C VAL A 93 -3.75 8.72 7.81
N MET A 94 -3.85 7.83 6.82
CA MET A 94 -4.43 6.50 6.96
C MET A 94 -3.35 5.41 6.86
N ASP A 95 -3.62 4.27 7.50
CA ASP A 95 -2.80 3.08 7.27
C ASP A 95 -3.06 2.48 5.87
N GLU A 96 -2.07 1.77 5.37
CA GLU A 96 -2.07 1.21 4.02
C GLU A 96 -3.25 0.27 3.76
N LEU A 97 -3.50 -0.66 4.67
CA LEU A 97 -4.55 -1.67 4.50
C LEU A 97 -5.94 -1.06 4.46
N SER A 98 -6.26 -0.19 5.43
CA SER A 98 -7.56 0.49 5.49
C SER A 98 -7.79 1.33 4.24
N MET A 99 -6.80 2.08 3.81
CA MET A 99 -6.89 2.93 2.64
C MET A 99 -7.17 2.12 1.38
N LEU A 100 -6.39 1.06 1.11
CA LEU A 100 -6.55 0.24 -0.09
C LEU A 100 -7.90 -0.49 -0.10
N LEU A 101 -8.30 -1.09 1.02
CA LEU A 101 -9.55 -1.83 1.13
C LEU A 101 -10.78 -0.95 0.88
N LEU A 102 -10.75 0.32 1.31
CA LEU A 102 -11.87 1.23 1.14
C LEU A 102 -11.91 1.88 -0.25
N THR A 103 -10.76 2.17 -0.85
CA THR A 103 -10.71 3.02 -2.05
C THR A 103 -10.60 2.23 -3.35
N ILE A 104 -9.90 1.08 -3.37
CA ILE A 104 -9.71 0.28 -4.58
C ILE A 104 -11.04 -0.13 -5.22
N PRO A 105 -12.05 -0.64 -4.51
CA PRO A 105 -13.32 -1.02 -5.11
C PRO A 105 -14.05 0.12 -5.83
N VAL A 106 -13.79 1.35 -5.42
CA VAL A 106 -14.41 2.55 -6.02
C VAL A 106 -13.58 3.09 -7.18
N ILE A 107 -12.27 3.18 -7.01
CA ILE A 107 -11.36 3.82 -7.97
C ILE A 107 -11.00 2.87 -9.12
N PHE A 108 -10.82 1.59 -8.84
CA PHE A 108 -10.36 0.60 -9.82
C PHE A 108 -11.28 0.51 -11.06
N PRO A 109 -12.61 0.43 -10.95
CA PRO A 109 -13.49 0.42 -12.11
C PRO A 109 -13.34 1.68 -12.99
N ALA A 110 -13.14 2.84 -12.37
CA ALA A 110 -12.94 4.10 -13.08
C ALA A 110 -11.64 4.07 -13.91
N ILE A 111 -10.54 3.59 -13.34
CA ILE A 111 -9.26 3.47 -14.05
C ILE A 111 -9.31 2.42 -15.15
N MET A 112 -10.00 1.30 -14.93
CA MET A 112 -10.15 0.24 -15.95
C MET A 112 -10.94 0.71 -17.16
N GLY A 113 -11.87 1.67 -17.00
CA GLY A 113 -12.62 2.29 -18.08
C GLY A 113 -11.82 3.26 -18.96
N LEU A 114 -10.64 3.71 -18.52
CA LEU A 114 -9.80 4.64 -19.29
C LEU A 114 -8.99 3.90 -20.35
N ASP A 115 -8.78 4.56 -21.51
CA ASP A 115 -7.79 4.10 -22.48
C ASP A 115 -6.40 4.59 -22.07
N LEU A 116 -5.59 3.66 -21.59
CA LEU A 116 -4.23 3.90 -21.12
C LEU A 116 -3.24 3.10 -21.96
N TYR A 117 -2.57 3.75 -22.89
CA TYR A 117 -1.54 3.18 -23.76
C TYR A 117 -2.01 1.95 -24.57
N GLY A 118 -3.31 1.79 -24.84
CA GLY A 118 -3.85 0.60 -25.52
C GLY A 118 -3.59 -0.73 -24.79
N MET A 119 -3.35 -0.69 -23.48
CA MET A 119 -3.08 -1.89 -22.67
C MET A 119 -4.34 -2.74 -22.49
N SER A 120 -4.15 -4.07 -22.44
CA SER A 120 -5.21 -4.98 -22.01
C SER A 120 -5.60 -4.70 -20.55
N THR A 121 -6.81 -5.12 -20.17
CA THR A 121 -7.33 -4.89 -18.80
C THR A 121 -6.41 -5.50 -17.74
N GLU A 122 -5.86 -6.69 -17.99
CA GLU A 122 -4.94 -7.37 -17.08
C GLU A 122 -3.64 -6.58 -16.88
N LEU A 123 -3.01 -6.14 -17.97
CA LEU A 123 -1.76 -5.36 -17.89
C LEU A 123 -1.99 -4.00 -17.23
N LYS A 124 -3.13 -3.38 -17.50
CA LYS A 124 -3.55 -2.13 -16.88
C LYS A 124 -3.74 -2.29 -15.38
N ALA A 125 -4.39 -3.38 -14.95
CA ALA A 125 -4.60 -3.71 -13.55
C ALA A 125 -3.28 -3.91 -12.80
N ILE A 126 -2.34 -4.66 -13.38
CA ILE A 126 -1.01 -4.90 -12.80
C ILE A 126 -0.23 -3.58 -12.69
N TRP A 127 -0.20 -2.79 -13.76
CA TRP A 127 0.50 -1.51 -13.79
C TRP A 127 -0.07 -0.53 -12.77
N PHE A 128 -1.38 -0.37 -12.72
CA PHE A 128 -2.04 0.49 -11.76
C PHE A 128 -1.80 0.03 -10.32
N GLY A 129 -1.87 -1.28 -10.05
CA GLY A 129 -1.56 -1.85 -8.74
C GLY A 129 -0.14 -1.53 -8.29
N ILE A 130 0.86 -1.66 -9.16
CA ILE A 130 2.25 -1.29 -8.86
C ILE A 130 2.35 0.20 -8.52
N LEU A 131 1.73 1.08 -9.31
CA LEU A 131 1.75 2.53 -9.05
C LEU A 131 1.10 2.87 -7.71
N VAL A 132 -0.04 2.29 -7.41
CA VAL A 132 -0.75 2.52 -6.15
C VAL A 132 0.10 2.09 -4.96
N LEU A 133 0.65 0.87 -4.96
CA LEU A 133 1.49 0.37 -3.87
C LEU A 133 2.70 1.28 -3.61
N MET A 134 3.38 1.73 -4.68
CA MET A 134 4.51 2.66 -4.53
C MET A 134 4.08 4.01 -3.99
N THR A 135 2.94 4.52 -4.45
CA THR A 135 2.43 5.83 -4.06
C THR A 135 1.95 5.85 -2.62
N VAL A 136 1.31 4.76 -2.18
CA VAL A 136 0.91 4.56 -0.77
C VAL A 136 2.14 4.56 0.14
N GLY A 137 3.20 3.84 -0.25
CA GLY A 137 4.47 3.85 0.47
C GLY A 137 5.06 5.26 0.63
N ILE A 138 4.96 6.11 -0.40
CA ILE A 138 5.34 7.52 -0.33
C ILE A 138 4.49 8.25 0.73
N GLY A 139 3.17 8.07 0.73
CA GLY A 139 2.27 8.70 1.69
C GLY A 139 2.63 8.39 3.14
N LEU A 140 2.98 7.14 3.44
CA LEU A 140 3.34 6.69 4.80
C LEU A 140 4.58 7.39 5.39
N ILE A 141 5.44 7.95 4.54
CA ILE A 141 6.67 8.66 4.96
C ILE A 141 6.64 10.15 4.62
N ALA A 142 5.64 10.60 3.84
CA ALA A 142 5.54 11.99 3.43
C ALA A 142 4.96 12.89 4.53
N PRO A 143 5.45 14.14 4.67
CA PRO A 143 4.80 15.12 5.51
C PRO A 143 3.38 15.44 4.98
N PRO A 144 2.39 15.80 5.80
CA PRO A 144 2.55 16.39 7.15
C PRO A 144 2.59 15.40 8.30
N VAL A 145 2.07 14.17 8.17
CA VAL A 145 2.04 13.21 9.28
C VAL A 145 3.08 12.10 9.09
N GLY A 146 3.01 11.35 7.96
CA GLY A 146 3.94 10.25 7.67
C GLY A 146 4.01 9.23 8.80
N LEU A 147 2.98 8.39 8.94
CA LEU A 147 2.81 7.49 10.09
C LEU A 147 4.08 6.70 10.44
N ASN A 148 4.80 6.20 9.43
CA ASN A 148 6.03 5.45 9.66
C ASN A 148 7.15 6.34 10.23
N VAL A 149 7.28 7.58 9.75
CA VAL A 149 8.26 8.54 10.27
C VAL A 149 7.94 8.91 11.72
N TYR A 150 6.66 9.10 12.01
CA TYR A 150 6.22 9.36 13.38
C TYR A 150 6.56 8.19 14.32
N VAL A 151 6.24 6.96 13.93
CA VAL A 151 6.55 5.76 14.74
C VAL A 151 8.06 5.63 14.97
N VAL A 152 8.88 5.76 13.92
CA VAL A 152 10.34 5.67 14.05
C VAL A 152 10.88 6.79 14.96
N ASN A 153 10.36 8.01 14.84
CA ASN A 153 10.80 9.12 15.69
C ASN A 153 10.42 8.93 17.18
N THR A 154 9.30 8.24 17.48
CA THR A 154 8.96 7.91 18.88
C THR A 154 9.97 6.95 19.53
N LEU A 155 10.68 6.15 18.73
CA LEU A 155 11.76 5.26 19.20
C LEU A 155 13.09 6.00 19.33
N ALA A 156 13.33 7.02 18.51
CA ALA A 156 14.54 7.85 18.52
C ALA A 156 14.29 9.18 19.24
N LYS A 157 14.06 9.12 20.55
CA LYS A 157 13.64 10.27 21.40
C LYS A 157 14.61 11.45 21.39
N ASP A 158 15.87 11.21 21.06
CA ASP A 158 16.93 12.23 21.06
C ASP A 158 17.00 13.00 19.72
N VAL A 159 16.20 12.60 18.70
CA VAL A 159 16.22 13.20 17.37
C VAL A 159 14.96 14.05 17.17
N PRO A 160 15.11 15.36 16.87
CA PRO A 160 13.97 16.21 16.53
C PRO A 160 13.25 15.70 15.27
N MET A 161 11.91 15.73 15.26
CA MET A 161 11.09 15.29 14.13
C MET A 161 11.50 15.96 12.80
N GLY A 162 11.88 17.24 12.84
CA GLY A 162 12.34 17.98 11.65
C GLY A 162 13.61 17.42 11.03
N GLU A 163 14.52 16.85 11.82
CA GLU A 163 15.73 16.21 11.30
C GLU A 163 15.41 14.87 10.67
N THR A 164 14.49 14.10 11.26
CA THR A 164 13.99 12.86 10.69
C THR A 164 13.37 13.12 9.32
N TYR A 165 12.51 14.13 9.18
CA TYR A 165 11.94 14.50 7.87
C TYR A 165 13.00 14.95 6.86
N ARG A 166 13.98 15.74 7.28
CA ARG A 166 15.09 16.15 6.38
C ARG A 166 15.87 14.95 5.84
N GLY A 167 16.06 13.92 6.67
CA GLY A 167 16.70 12.68 6.24
C GLY A 167 15.85 11.88 5.23
N VAL A 168 14.53 12.00 5.27
CA VAL A 168 13.60 11.25 4.40
C VAL A 168 13.37 11.95 3.06
N ILE A 169 13.49 13.29 2.98
CA ILE A 169 13.24 14.08 1.76
C ILE A 169 13.95 13.53 0.50
N PRO A 170 15.26 13.17 0.54
CA PRO A 170 15.92 12.63 -0.65
C PRO A 170 15.30 11.33 -1.17
N TYR A 171 14.84 10.47 -0.26
CA TYR A 171 14.17 9.21 -0.61
C TYR A 171 12.79 9.47 -1.22
N LEU A 172 12.03 10.40 -0.65
CA LEU A 172 10.75 10.84 -1.20
C LEU A 172 10.89 11.40 -2.61
N ALA A 173 11.91 12.24 -2.84
CA ALA A 173 12.18 12.77 -4.16
C ALA A 173 12.50 11.65 -5.17
N TRP A 174 13.31 10.67 -4.76
CA TRP A 174 13.65 9.53 -5.60
C TRP A 174 12.43 8.65 -5.89
N ASP A 175 11.60 8.37 -4.90
CA ASP A 175 10.37 7.59 -5.07
C ASP A 175 9.35 8.31 -5.96
N ALA A 176 9.22 9.64 -5.83
CA ALA A 176 8.39 10.43 -6.73
C ALA A 176 8.89 10.33 -8.19
N ILE A 177 10.21 10.42 -8.41
CA ILE A 177 10.81 10.22 -9.75
C ILE A 177 10.48 8.82 -10.28
N ARG A 178 10.59 7.77 -9.45
CA ARG A 178 10.25 6.39 -9.83
C ARG A 178 8.79 6.26 -10.24
N VAL A 179 7.86 6.83 -9.47
CA VAL A 179 6.43 6.80 -9.80
C VAL A 179 6.17 7.51 -11.12
N VAL A 180 6.76 8.68 -11.35
CA VAL A 180 6.63 9.42 -12.62
C VAL A 180 7.21 8.61 -13.79
N LEU A 181 8.37 7.97 -13.62
CA LEU A 181 8.96 7.12 -14.65
C LEU A 181 8.07 5.93 -15.00
N LEU A 182 7.50 5.24 -14.00
CA LEU A 182 6.60 4.11 -14.23
C LEU A 182 5.25 4.55 -14.80
N LEU A 183 4.81 5.76 -14.48
CA LEU A 183 3.60 6.35 -15.05
C LEU A 183 3.78 6.62 -16.56
N ILE A 184 4.92 7.22 -16.95
CA ILE A 184 5.20 7.56 -18.35
C ILE A 184 5.64 6.34 -19.17
N PHE A 185 6.37 5.41 -18.56
CA PHE A 185 6.93 4.23 -19.20
C PHE A 185 6.41 2.92 -18.56
N PRO A 186 5.16 2.52 -18.84
CA PRO A 186 4.57 1.29 -18.27
C PRO A 186 5.39 0.03 -18.57
N SER A 187 6.13 0.05 -19.67
CA SER A 187 6.96 -1.08 -20.10
C SER A 187 8.03 -1.46 -19.07
N ILE A 188 8.50 -0.52 -18.24
CA ILE A 188 9.47 -0.80 -17.19
C ILE A 188 8.86 -1.71 -16.12
N ALA A 189 7.63 -1.39 -15.67
CA ALA A 189 6.91 -2.19 -14.68
C ALA A 189 6.42 -3.53 -15.26
N LEU A 190 6.04 -3.55 -16.53
CA LEU A 190 5.40 -4.70 -17.16
C LEU A 190 6.36 -5.62 -17.93
N TRP A 191 7.64 -5.27 -18.02
CA TRP A 191 8.61 -6.05 -18.79
C TRP A 191 8.68 -7.51 -18.30
N LEU A 192 8.83 -7.71 -17.02
CA LEU A 192 8.93 -9.05 -16.43
C LEU A 192 7.65 -9.86 -16.63
N VAL A 193 6.49 -9.23 -16.48
CA VAL A 193 5.18 -9.85 -16.69
C VAL A 193 5.06 -10.33 -18.14
N LYS A 194 5.43 -9.46 -19.10
CA LYS A 194 5.39 -9.80 -20.54
C LYS A 194 6.37 -10.92 -20.92
N VAL A 195 7.48 -11.07 -20.20
CA VAL A 195 8.46 -12.13 -20.48
C VAL A 195 8.01 -13.47 -19.88
N LEU A 196 7.43 -13.45 -18.67
CA LEU A 196 7.05 -14.68 -17.95
C LEU A 196 5.70 -15.26 -18.40
N PHE A 197 4.78 -14.42 -18.87
CA PHE A 197 3.40 -14.80 -19.23
C PHE A 197 3.12 -14.60 -20.74
N LYS A 198 4.13 -14.84 -21.56
CA LYS A 198 4.03 -14.80 -23.01
C LYS A 198 3.47 -16.11 -23.58
#